data_9eb2cd0b3bc82ce716da5965f22819f9
#
_entry.id   9eb2cd0b3bc82ce716da5965f22819f9
#
_cell.length_a   1.000
_cell.length_b   1.000
_cell.length_c   1.000
_cell.angle_alpha   90.00
_cell.angle_beta   90.00
_cell.angle_gamma   90.00
#
_symmetry.space_group_name_H-M   'P 1'
#
loop_
_entity.id
_entity.type
_entity.pdbx_description
1 polymer ?
#
loop_
_entity_poly.entity_id
_entity_poly.type
_entity_poly.pdbx_seq_one_letter_code
_entity_poly.pdbx_strand_id
1 'polypeptide(L)'
;MLFGALQDIQASRIRAAERQVDELLRHYPNFRLGHLIKGDLLLAHARPLSVMGDGVRSAGPRIDELRAEALQRAKRASEPPPPGALPWEVWQLSANERHLLVVDTSSSRLFVFENLAGKLERVADYYVSIGRLGAGKTREGDQKTPVGIYHTAGSISPARLTDFYGSGAFPLNYPNEWDRRQARSGHGIWLHGTPRDTYSRPPFASDGCVVLANRELEDLASRLDGASVPVIIAPKIDWVLPEQSASRAAGFHRALESWRVDWESRDTERYLRHYASEFQTQGKDLAAWREHKLNVNALKTFIRVGITNLSVFQYPGNQDLAVVTFDQEYQSDRLANQMRKEQYWRQVDGVWQIIYEGPAAAPRTAVAMSQGSIIKVAAKSSRKSPKIRRS
;
A
#
# COMPACT_ATOMS: atom_id res chain seq x y z
N MET A 1 -17.65 19.57 1.14
CA MET A 1 -18.67 19.68 2.21
C MET A 1 -18.05 19.58 3.61
N LEU A 2 -17.54 18.44 4.11
CA LEU A 2 -17.02 18.36 5.49
C LEU A 2 -15.91 19.38 5.80
N PHE A 3 -14.93 19.54 4.91
CA PHE A 3 -13.85 20.51 5.09
C PHE A 3 -14.37 21.96 5.13
N GLY A 4 -15.28 22.30 4.24
CA GLY A 4 -15.92 23.64 4.27
C GLY A 4 -16.68 23.87 5.58
N ALA A 5 -17.40 22.86 6.08
CA ALA A 5 -18.07 22.95 7.38
C ALA A 5 -17.08 23.20 8.53
N LEU A 6 -15.93 22.49 8.54
CA LEU A 6 -14.88 22.71 9.54
C LEU A 6 -14.27 24.11 9.44
N GLN A 7 -14.03 24.62 8.24
CA GLN A 7 -13.57 26.01 8.04
C GLN A 7 -14.60 27.04 8.52
N ASP A 8 -15.89 26.80 8.25
CA ASP A 8 -16.97 27.69 8.72
C ASP A 8 -17.08 27.67 10.24
N ILE A 9 -16.87 26.52 10.88
CA ILE A 9 -16.80 26.41 12.35
C ILE A 9 -15.64 27.26 12.90
N GLN A 10 -14.42 27.10 12.33
CA GLN A 10 -13.26 27.89 12.74
C GLN A 10 -13.47 29.40 12.59
N ALA A 11 -14.22 29.81 11.55
CA ALA A 11 -14.54 31.18 11.29
C ALA A 11 -15.81 31.65 12.04
N SER A 12 -16.36 30.86 12.97
CA SER A 12 -17.57 31.12 13.73
C SER A 12 -18.81 31.34 12.86
N ARG A 13 -18.81 30.83 11.63
CA ARG A 13 -19.96 30.94 10.70
C ARG A 13 -20.92 29.74 10.89
N ILE A 14 -21.52 29.63 12.08
CA ILE A 14 -22.29 28.44 12.52
C ILE A 14 -23.39 28.07 11.52
N ARG A 15 -24.22 29.01 11.04
CA ARG A 15 -25.30 28.71 10.08
C ARG A 15 -24.78 28.21 8.72
N ALA A 16 -23.61 28.65 8.30
CA ALA A 16 -22.99 28.14 7.07
C ALA A 16 -22.49 26.70 7.26
N ALA A 17 -21.84 26.41 8.38
CA ALA A 17 -21.40 25.07 8.76
C ALA A 17 -22.60 24.10 8.83
N GLU A 18 -23.71 24.49 9.45
CA GLU A 18 -24.95 23.69 9.53
C GLU A 18 -25.46 23.30 8.15
N ARG A 19 -25.59 24.26 7.23
CA ARG A 19 -26.04 23.95 5.86
C ARG A 19 -25.16 22.96 5.17
N GLN A 20 -23.84 23.07 5.33
CA GLN A 20 -22.88 22.13 4.74
C GLN A 20 -22.97 20.74 5.37
N VAL A 21 -23.16 20.66 6.69
CA VAL A 21 -23.34 19.38 7.41
C VAL A 21 -24.67 18.74 7.04
N ASP A 22 -25.74 19.49 6.89
CA ASP A 22 -27.06 19.00 6.47
C ASP A 22 -27.02 18.46 5.03
N GLU A 23 -26.32 19.13 4.14
CA GLU A 23 -26.08 18.68 2.77
C GLU A 23 -25.25 17.38 2.78
N LEU A 24 -24.20 17.34 3.59
CA LEU A 24 -23.35 16.16 3.76
C LEU A 24 -24.17 14.96 4.25
N LEU A 25 -25.01 15.14 5.25
CA LEU A 25 -25.84 14.07 5.83
C LEU A 25 -27.00 13.64 4.92
N ARG A 26 -27.49 14.51 4.04
CA ARG A 26 -28.44 14.10 2.97
C ARG A 26 -27.81 13.12 2.00
N HIS A 27 -26.52 13.32 1.64
CA HIS A 27 -25.79 12.41 0.75
C HIS A 27 -25.26 11.16 1.47
N TYR A 28 -24.89 11.31 2.76
CA TYR A 28 -24.25 10.26 3.56
C TYR A 28 -24.95 10.12 4.94
N PRO A 29 -26.18 9.57 4.98
CA PRO A 29 -26.97 9.53 6.22
C PRO A 29 -26.33 8.69 7.33
N ASN A 30 -25.43 7.77 6.98
CA ASN A 30 -24.73 6.89 7.94
C ASN A 30 -23.35 7.46 8.37
N PHE A 31 -23.05 8.73 8.08
CA PHE A 31 -21.77 9.33 8.45
C PHE A 31 -21.78 9.81 9.90
N ARG A 32 -21.30 8.97 10.80
CA ARG A 32 -21.33 9.21 12.26
C ARG A 32 -20.63 10.49 12.68
N LEU A 33 -19.47 10.83 12.12
CA LEU A 33 -18.77 12.08 12.38
C LEU A 33 -19.62 13.29 11.97
N GLY A 34 -20.31 13.22 10.84
CA GLY A 34 -21.23 14.27 10.41
C GLY A 34 -22.35 14.52 11.42
N HIS A 35 -22.94 13.46 11.98
CA HIS A 35 -23.95 13.58 13.03
C HIS A 35 -23.40 14.16 14.32
N LEU A 36 -22.17 13.80 14.72
CA LEU A 36 -21.52 14.41 15.88
C LEU A 36 -21.34 15.90 15.71
N ILE A 37 -20.81 16.33 14.55
CA ILE A 37 -20.62 17.76 14.23
C ILE A 37 -21.97 18.48 14.19
N LYS A 38 -23.01 17.87 13.62
CA LYS A 38 -24.37 18.47 13.62
C LYS A 38 -24.88 18.68 15.05
N GLY A 39 -24.71 17.69 15.93
CA GLY A 39 -25.09 17.80 17.34
C GLY A 39 -24.36 18.96 18.04
N ASP A 40 -23.06 19.10 17.82
CA ASP A 40 -22.27 20.21 18.37
C ASP A 40 -22.74 21.58 17.83
N LEU A 41 -22.99 21.69 16.52
CA LEU A 41 -23.48 22.94 15.92
C LEU A 41 -24.81 23.35 16.51
N LEU A 42 -25.75 22.43 16.69
CA LEU A 42 -27.04 22.71 17.34
C LEU A 42 -26.87 23.18 18.80
N LEU A 43 -25.93 22.56 19.53
CA LEU A 43 -25.62 22.94 20.89
C LEU A 43 -24.95 24.32 20.99
N ALA A 44 -24.16 24.70 19.97
CA ALA A 44 -23.50 26.00 19.90
C ALA A 44 -24.45 27.21 19.86
N HIS A 45 -25.70 27.01 19.49
CA HIS A 45 -26.74 28.04 19.61
C HIS A 45 -27.14 28.32 21.06
N ALA A 46 -26.97 27.36 21.95
CA ALA A 46 -27.39 27.45 23.35
C ALA A 46 -26.25 27.80 24.29
N ARG A 47 -25.03 27.37 23.99
CA ARG A 47 -23.84 27.61 24.82
C ARG A 47 -22.54 27.46 24.03
N PRO A 48 -21.45 28.09 24.48
CA PRO A 48 -20.11 27.84 23.91
C PRO A 48 -19.75 26.38 24.04
N LEU A 49 -19.04 25.87 23.03
CA LEU A 49 -18.45 24.52 23.03
C LEU A 49 -16.96 24.60 23.42
N SER A 50 -16.50 23.64 24.22
CA SER A 50 -15.09 23.55 24.62
C SER A 50 -14.31 22.54 23.78
N VAL A 51 -14.99 21.47 23.33
CA VAL A 51 -14.39 20.40 22.54
C VAL A 51 -15.44 19.82 21.58
N MET A 52 -14.99 19.14 20.52
CA MET A 52 -15.89 18.38 19.65
C MET A 52 -16.55 17.24 20.44
N GLY A 53 -17.86 17.07 20.30
CA GLY A 53 -18.65 16.08 21.05
C GLY A 53 -18.95 16.50 22.49
N ASP A 54 -18.95 17.81 22.79
CA ASP A 54 -19.23 18.37 24.13
C ASP A 54 -20.66 18.12 24.61
N GLY A 55 -21.59 17.85 23.69
CA GLY A 55 -22.97 17.50 23.98
C GLY A 55 -23.19 16.09 24.53
N VAL A 56 -22.18 15.22 24.45
CA VAL A 56 -22.30 13.82 24.86
C VAL A 56 -21.81 13.67 26.31
N ARG A 57 -22.74 13.54 27.26
CA ARG A 57 -22.46 13.44 28.70
C ARG A 57 -21.57 12.28 29.13
N SER A 58 -21.46 11.22 28.33
CA SER A 58 -20.57 10.09 28.53
C SER A 58 -19.65 9.98 27.32
N ALA A 59 -18.61 10.82 27.28
CA ALA A 59 -17.53 10.70 26.29
C ALA A 59 -16.82 9.36 26.49
N GLY A 60 -17.27 8.35 25.78
CA GLY A 60 -16.62 7.04 25.75
C GLY A 60 -15.63 6.95 24.58
N PRO A 61 -14.88 5.85 24.46
CA PRO A 61 -13.89 5.61 23.39
C PRO A 61 -14.40 5.93 21.99
N ARG A 62 -15.70 5.79 21.73
CA ARG A 62 -16.32 6.10 20.42
C ARG A 62 -16.24 7.58 20.02
N ILE A 63 -16.30 8.50 20.99
CA ILE A 63 -16.18 9.94 20.69
C ILE A 63 -14.72 10.26 20.37
N ASP A 64 -13.77 9.67 21.08
CA ASP A 64 -12.35 9.86 20.81
C ASP A 64 -11.95 9.30 19.43
N GLU A 65 -12.55 8.19 19.01
CA GLU A 65 -12.41 7.66 17.66
C GLU A 65 -12.91 8.65 16.59
N LEU A 66 -14.07 9.29 16.80
CA LEU A 66 -14.61 10.30 15.88
C LEU A 66 -13.78 11.58 15.88
N ARG A 67 -13.25 12.00 17.03
CA ARG A 67 -12.29 13.10 17.13
C ARG A 67 -11.02 12.83 16.34
N ALA A 68 -10.48 11.61 16.46
CA ALA A 68 -9.32 11.18 15.70
C ALA A 68 -9.61 11.19 14.19
N GLU A 69 -10.79 10.74 13.74
CA GLU A 69 -11.20 10.82 12.34
C GLU A 69 -11.29 12.28 11.87
N ALA A 70 -11.93 13.15 12.66
CA ALA A 70 -12.04 14.58 12.35
C ALA A 70 -10.66 15.22 12.17
N LEU A 71 -9.72 14.92 13.08
CA LEU A 71 -8.37 15.46 13.04
C LEU A 71 -7.63 15.00 11.76
N GLN A 72 -7.70 13.71 11.39
CA GLN A 72 -7.05 13.22 10.18
C GLN A 72 -7.66 13.84 8.91
N ARG A 73 -8.99 14.00 8.88
CA ARG A 73 -9.66 14.64 7.75
C ARG A 73 -9.34 16.14 7.65
N ALA A 74 -9.19 16.84 8.78
CA ALA A 74 -8.77 18.23 8.81
C ALA A 74 -7.32 18.39 8.32
N LYS A 75 -6.39 17.58 8.80
CA LYS A 75 -5.00 17.56 8.34
C LYS A 75 -4.87 17.31 6.84
N ARG A 76 -5.67 16.40 6.29
CA ARG A 76 -5.70 16.15 4.84
C ARG A 76 -5.93 17.41 4.04
N ALA A 77 -6.77 18.30 4.54
CA ALA A 77 -7.15 19.53 3.84
C ALA A 77 -6.16 20.68 4.09
N SER A 78 -5.55 20.75 5.27
CA SER A 78 -4.59 21.80 5.65
C SER A 78 -3.15 21.50 5.22
N GLU A 79 -2.81 20.23 5.06
CA GLU A 79 -1.45 19.76 4.76
C GLU A 79 -1.45 18.89 3.47
N PRO A 80 -1.84 19.43 2.30
CA PRO A 80 -1.76 18.67 1.07
C PRO A 80 -0.30 18.42 0.68
N PRO A 81 0.02 17.26 0.08
CA PRO A 81 1.35 17.06 -0.49
C PRO A 81 1.67 18.15 -1.52
N PRO A 82 2.94 18.58 -1.63
CA PRO A 82 3.33 19.61 -2.59
C PRO A 82 2.90 19.24 -4.03
N PRO A 83 2.50 20.22 -4.85
CA PRO A 83 2.16 19.97 -6.25
C PRO A 83 3.32 19.31 -7.00
N GLY A 84 3.03 18.26 -7.77
CA GLY A 84 4.03 17.53 -8.57
C GLY A 84 5.03 16.70 -7.77
N ALA A 85 4.97 16.71 -6.42
CA ALA A 85 5.85 15.89 -5.61
C ALA A 85 5.50 14.40 -5.69
N LEU A 86 6.52 13.56 -5.63
CA LEU A 86 6.44 12.11 -5.63
C LEU A 86 6.79 11.55 -4.24
N PRO A 87 6.27 10.36 -3.89
CA PRO A 87 6.74 9.65 -2.73
C PRO A 87 8.24 9.31 -2.84
N TRP A 88 8.97 9.52 -1.75
CA TRP A 88 10.40 9.21 -1.67
C TRP A 88 10.73 7.77 -2.10
N GLU A 89 9.83 6.85 -1.85
CA GLU A 89 9.97 5.43 -2.18
C GLU A 89 9.94 5.15 -3.68
N VAL A 90 9.45 6.08 -4.50
CA VAL A 90 9.34 5.91 -5.94
C VAL A 90 10.55 6.48 -6.64
N TRP A 91 11.44 5.62 -7.14
CA TRP A 91 12.57 6.04 -7.97
C TRP A 91 12.23 5.98 -9.44
N GLN A 92 11.55 4.92 -9.86
CA GLN A 92 11.05 4.73 -11.22
C GLN A 92 9.81 3.84 -11.21
N LEU A 93 8.85 4.15 -12.05
CA LEU A 93 7.72 3.27 -12.37
C LEU A 93 7.77 2.93 -13.87
N SER A 94 7.64 1.65 -14.20
CA SER A 94 7.55 1.18 -15.58
C SER A 94 6.40 1.87 -16.32
N ALA A 95 6.61 2.23 -17.59
CA ALA A 95 5.55 2.82 -18.43
C ALA A 95 4.34 1.88 -18.61
N ASN A 96 4.52 0.58 -18.41
CA ASN A 96 3.44 -0.40 -18.47
C ASN A 96 2.59 -0.47 -17.19
N GLU A 97 3.07 0.10 -16.09
CA GLU A 97 2.31 0.24 -14.84
C GLU A 97 1.50 1.54 -14.91
N ARG A 98 0.22 1.43 -15.26
CA ARG A 98 -0.64 2.61 -15.44
C ARG A 98 -0.93 3.35 -14.14
N HIS A 99 -1.00 2.64 -13.02
CA HIS A 99 -1.33 3.21 -11.72
C HIS A 99 -0.33 2.79 -10.65
N LEU A 100 -0.24 3.61 -9.60
CA LEU A 100 0.46 3.33 -8.36
C LEU A 100 -0.42 3.78 -7.19
N LEU A 101 -0.58 2.92 -6.19
CA LEU A 101 -1.23 3.23 -4.93
C LEU A 101 -0.20 3.48 -3.84
N VAL A 102 -0.42 4.51 -3.02
CA VAL A 102 0.48 4.86 -1.92
C VAL A 102 -0.33 5.11 -0.65
N VAL A 103 -0.12 4.29 0.37
CA VAL A 103 -0.78 4.41 1.67
C VAL A 103 0.18 5.01 2.68
N ASP A 104 -0.16 6.20 3.17
CA ASP A 104 0.47 6.85 4.32
C ASP A 104 -0.34 6.51 5.57
N THR A 105 0.21 5.64 6.41
CA THR A 105 -0.51 5.17 7.59
C THR A 105 -0.57 6.21 8.71
N SER A 106 0.38 7.15 8.77
CA SER A 106 0.40 8.23 9.77
C SER A 106 -0.70 9.27 9.55
N SER A 107 -1.04 9.51 8.29
CA SER A 107 -2.04 10.48 7.89
C SER A 107 -3.40 9.85 7.51
N SER A 108 -3.52 8.51 7.59
CA SER A 108 -4.72 7.77 7.18
C SER A 108 -5.16 8.11 5.75
N ARG A 109 -4.21 8.09 4.80
CA ARG A 109 -4.44 8.50 3.41
C ARG A 109 -4.00 7.41 2.43
N LEU A 110 -4.76 7.27 1.36
CA LEU A 110 -4.38 6.51 0.17
C LEU A 110 -4.36 7.47 -1.02
N PHE A 111 -3.20 7.62 -1.63
CA PHE A 111 -2.98 8.40 -2.84
C PHE A 111 -3.00 7.49 -4.06
N VAL A 112 -3.62 7.95 -5.14
CA VAL A 112 -3.60 7.28 -6.44
C VAL A 112 -2.78 8.14 -7.40
N PHE A 113 -1.78 7.53 -7.98
CA PHE A 113 -1.00 8.12 -9.07
C PHE A 113 -1.35 7.43 -10.39
N GLU A 114 -1.51 8.21 -11.42
CA GLU A 114 -1.59 7.73 -12.81
C GLU A 114 -0.25 8.01 -13.50
N ASN A 115 0.20 7.01 -14.26
CA ASN A 115 1.44 7.09 -15.02
C ASN A 115 1.15 7.46 -16.48
N LEU A 116 1.41 8.69 -16.81
CA LEU A 116 1.23 9.23 -18.15
C LEU A 116 2.57 9.21 -18.88
N ALA A 117 2.86 8.08 -19.54
CA ALA A 117 4.09 7.88 -20.31
C ALA A 117 5.39 8.13 -19.50
N GLY A 118 5.45 7.67 -18.28
CA GLY A 118 6.59 7.81 -17.36
C GLY A 118 6.50 9.03 -16.43
N LYS A 119 5.52 9.92 -16.62
CA LYS A 119 5.23 11.02 -15.70
C LYS A 119 4.12 10.60 -14.74
N LEU A 120 4.43 10.55 -13.45
CA LEU A 120 3.47 10.26 -12.40
C LEU A 120 2.69 11.52 -12.00
N GLU A 121 1.37 11.46 -12.09
CA GLU A 121 0.47 12.49 -11.64
C GLU A 121 -0.47 11.97 -10.56
N ARG A 122 -0.59 12.69 -9.45
CA ARG A 122 -1.54 12.34 -8.39
C ARG A 122 -2.95 12.71 -8.83
N VAL A 123 -3.80 11.70 -9.04
CA VAL A 123 -5.16 11.84 -9.58
C VAL A 123 -6.26 11.69 -8.55
N ALA A 124 -5.97 11.05 -7.40
CA ALA A 124 -6.93 10.92 -6.31
C ALA A 124 -6.23 10.79 -4.95
N ASP A 125 -7.03 11.00 -3.91
CA ASP A 125 -6.61 10.99 -2.52
C ASP A 125 -7.83 10.66 -1.64
N TYR A 126 -7.78 9.52 -0.95
CA TYR A 126 -8.85 9.00 -0.12
C TYR A 126 -8.44 8.91 1.34
N TYR A 127 -9.42 9.11 2.23
CA TYR A 127 -9.25 8.78 3.63
C TYR A 127 -9.34 7.27 3.82
N VAL A 128 -8.44 6.70 4.63
CA VAL A 128 -8.44 5.26 4.93
C VAL A 128 -8.36 4.98 6.43
N SER A 129 -8.95 3.87 6.84
CA SER A 129 -8.75 3.27 8.15
C SER A 129 -7.77 2.11 8.01
N ILE A 130 -6.86 1.96 8.97
CA ILE A 130 -5.82 0.93 9.01
C ILE A 130 -5.94 0.05 10.26
N GLY A 131 -4.96 -0.82 10.48
CA GLY A 131 -4.92 -1.70 11.64
C GLY A 131 -5.04 -0.96 12.97
N ARG A 132 -5.80 -1.52 13.93
CA ARG A 132 -6.02 -0.92 15.27
C ARG A 132 -4.75 -0.62 16.02
N LEU A 133 -3.71 -1.42 15.83
CA LEU A 133 -2.40 -1.24 16.44
C LEU A 133 -1.39 -0.61 15.47
N GLY A 134 -1.89 0.14 14.46
CA GLY A 134 -1.10 0.90 13.53
C GLY A 134 -0.50 0.07 12.40
N ALA A 135 0.71 0.43 11.97
CA ALA A 135 1.48 -0.21 10.91
C ALA A 135 2.60 -1.11 11.45
N GLY A 136 3.28 -1.83 10.53
CA GLY A 136 4.41 -2.69 10.89
C GLY A 136 3.97 -4.10 11.33
N LYS A 137 3.09 -4.73 10.54
CA LYS A 137 2.65 -6.10 10.75
C LYS A 137 3.82 -7.08 10.72
N THR A 138 3.89 -7.96 11.73
CA THR A 138 4.92 -9.00 11.84
C THR A 138 4.34 -10.40 11.98
N ARG A 139 3.14 -10.56 12.53
CA ARG A 139 2.52 -11.88 12.78
C ARG A 139 1.01 -11.87 12.56
N GLU A 140 0.45 -13.04 12.33
CA GLU A 140 -1.01 -13.20 12.23
C GLU A 140 -1.69 -12.71 13.51
N GLY A 141 -2.81 -11.98 13.37
CA GLY A 141 -3.62 -11.51 14.49
C GLY A 141 -3.06 -10.31 15.27
N ASP A 142 -1.95 -9.69 14.85
CA ASP A 142 -1.36 -8.53 15.52
C ASP A 142 -2.11 -7.20 15.29
N GLN A 143 -3.16 -7.22 14.49
CA GLN A 143 -4.03 -6.08 14.18
C GLN A 143 -3.29 -4.89 13.57
N LYS A 144 -2.17 -5.13 12.90
CA LYS A 144 -1.35 -4.12 12.23
C LYS A 144 -1.46 -4.23 10.72
N THR A 145 -1.39 -3.10 10.04
CA THR A 145 -1.22 -3.02 8.58
C THR A 145 0.25 -3.25 8.24
N PRO A 146 0.58 -4.08 7.24
CA PRO A 146 1.97 -4.30 6.86
C PRO A 146 2.60 -3.05 6.26
N VAL A 147 3.93 -2.97 6.32
CA VAL A 147 4.76 -1.94 5.69
C VAL A 147 5.60 -2.60 4.62
N GLY A 148 5.53 -2.09 3.39
CA GLY A 148 6.26 -2.69 2.26
C GLY A 148 5.74 -2.28 0.89
N ILE A 149 6.26 -2.96 -0.12
CA ILE A 149 5.83 -2.86 -1.52
C ILE A 149 5.01 -4.11 -1.85
N TYR A 150 3.77 -3.91 -2.20
CA TYR A 150 2.81 -4.97 -2.52
C TYR A 150 2.23 -4.77 -3.93
N HIS A 151 1.43 -5.73 -4.36
CA HIS A 151 0.62 -5.63 -5.57
C HIS A 151 -0.80 -6.08 -5.28
N THR A 152 -1.77 -5.44 -5.94
CA THR A 152 -3.14 -5.97 -5.93
C THR A 152 -3.17 -7.30 -6.69
N ALA A 153 -3.91 -8.27 -6.15
CA ALA A 153 -4.09 -9.60 -6.75
C ALA A 153 -5.49 -9.74 -7.36
N GLY A 154 -5.84 -8.80 -8.23
CA GLY A 154 -7.17 -8.71 -8.84
C GLY A 154 -8.19 -8.05 -7.92
N SER A 155 -9.48 -8.15 -8.27
CA SER A 155 -10.61 -7.61 -7.53
C SER A 155 -11.60 -8.71 -7.14
N ILE A 156 -12.28 -8.53 -6.02
CA ILE A 156 -13.36 -9.41 -5.56
C ILE A 156 -14.66 -8.61 -5.56
N SER A 157 -15.63 -9.06 -6.38
CA SER A 157 -16.96 -8.45 -6.45
C SER A 157 -17.71 -8.56 -5.12
N PRO A 158 -18.51 -7.54 -4.73
CA PRO A 158 -19.33 -7.57 -3.53
C PRO A 158 -20.29 -8.78 -3.46
N ALA A 159 -20.75 -9.30 -4.61
CA ALA A 159 -21.59 -10.50 -4.67
C ALA A 159 -20.92 -11.76 -4.10
N ARG A 160 -19.60 -11.78 -3.97
CA ARG A 160 -18.80 -12.88 -3.42
C ARG A 160 -18.31 -12.62 -1.99
N LEU A 161 -18.70 -11.51 -1.40
CA LEU A 161 -18.24 -11.05 -0.10
C LEU A 161 -19.40 -10.90 0.87
N THR A 162 -19.10 -10.96 2.16
CA THR A 162 -20.06 -10.54 3.20
C THR A 162 -20.14 -9.01 3.23
N ASP A 163 -21.22 -8.47 3.79
CA ASP A 163 -21.44 -7.02 3.92
C ASP A 163 -20.30 -6.30 4.67
N PHE A 164 -19.51 -7.01 5.47
CA PHE A 164 -18.34 -6.49 6.18
C PHE A 164 -17.33 -5.81 5.26
N TYR A 165 -17.20 -6.26 4.01
CA TYR A 165 -16.25 -5.75 3.00
C TYR A 165 -16.86 -4.69 2.08
N GLY A 166 -18.13 -4.35 2.24
CA GLY A 166 -18.82 -3.30 1.51
C GLY A 166 -18.89 -3.54 0.00
N SER A 167 -18.52 -2.53 -0.79
CA SER A 167 -18.66 -2.52 -2.24
C SER A 167 -17.60 -3.36 -2.99
N GLY A 168 -16.71 -4.09 -2.30
CA GLY A 168 -15.72 -4.96 -2.91
C GLY A 168 -14.40 -5.03 -2.17
N ALA A 169 -13.43 -5.72 -2.76
CA ALA A 169 -12.10 -5.82 -2.21
C ALA A 169 -11.00 -6.02 -3.27
N PHE A 170 -9.80 -5.54 -2.97
CA PHE A 170 -8.57 -5.79 -3.70
C PHE A 170 -7.58 -6.47 -2.74
N PRO A 171 -7.41 -7.80 -2.84
CA PRO A 171 -6.40 -8.52 -2.06
C PRO A 171 -4.99 -8.03 -2.41
N LEU A 172 -4.13 -7.95 -1.42
CA LEU A 172 -2.70 -7.71 -1.60
C LEU A 172 -1.91 -9.02 -1.52
N ASN A 173 -0.78 -9.08 -2.20
CA ASN A 173 0.14 -10.22 -2.18
C ASN A 173 0.96 -10.33 -0.86
N TYR A 174 0.36 -9.91 0.27
CA TYR A 174 0.95 -10.10 1.60
C TYR A 174 0.82 -11.57 2.08
N PRO A 175 1.86 -12.17 2.66
CA PRO A 175 3.24 -11.67 2.75
C PRO A 175 3.95 -11.73 1.40
N ASN A 176 4.70 -10.64 1.06
CA ASN A 176 5.57 -10.62 -0.10
C ASN A 176 6.86 -11.43 0.17
N GLU A 177 7.82 -11.43 -0.77
CA GLU A 177 9.07 -12.16 -0.57
C GLU A 177 9.90 -11.61 0.59
N TRP A 178 9.96 -10.28 0.74
CA TRP A 178 10.68 -9.68 1.86
C TRP A 178 10.05 -10.02 3.21
N ASP A 179 8.73 -10.01 3.30
CA ASP A 179 8.01 -10.40 4.51
C ASP A 179 8.34 -11.84 4.92
N ARG A 180 8.36 -12.77 3.94
CA ARG A 180 8.74 -14.17 4.18
C ARG A 180 10.17 -14.32 4.69
N ARG A 181 11.11 -13.58 4.11
CA ARG A 181 12.52 -13.56 4.55
C ARG A 181 12.68 -12.99 5.96
N GLN A 182 11.80 -12.08 6.37
CA GLN A 182 11.74 -11.54 7.73
C GLN A 182 10.88 -12.41 8.67
N ALA A 183 10.54 -13.64 8.27
CA ALA A 183 9.66 -14.55 9.02
C ALA A 183 8.32 -13.90 9.45
N ARG A 184 7.84 -12.91 8.70
CA ARG A 184 6.53 -12.30 8.94
C ARG A 184 5.43 -13.25 8.50
N SER A 185 4.35 -13.31 9.27
CA SER A 185 3.27 -14.27 9.02
C SER A 185 1.91 -13.61 8.94
N GLY A 186 0.90 -14.39 8.56
CA GLY A 186 -0.47 -14.00 8.37
C GLY A 186 -0.84 -13.89 6.89
N HIS A 187 -2.08 -13.50 6.63
CA HIS A 187 -2.66 -13.42 5.29
C HIS A 187 -3.90 -12.52 5.30
N GLY A 188 -4.52 -12.30 4.13
CA GLY A 188 -5.81 -11.62 4.05
C GLY A 188 -5.74 -10.12 4.30
N ILE A 189 -4.66 -9.47 3.87
CA ILE A 189 -4.57 -8.01 3.86
C ILE A 189 -5.15 -7.50 2.53
N TRP A 190 -6.21 -6.70 2.63
CA TRP A 190 -6.98 -6.21 1.49
C TRP A 190 -7.18 -4.70 1.58
N LEU A 191 -7.39 -4.08 0.42
CA LEU A 191 -8.09 -2.80 0.31
C LEU A 191 -9.57 -3.16 0.17
N HIS A 192 -10.47 -2.62 1.00
CA HIS A 192 -11.91 -2.95 0.94
C HIS A 192 -12.79 -1.84 1.48
N GLY A 193 -14.09 -1.96 1.23
CA GLY A 193 -15.09 -1.00 1.67
C GLY A 193 -15.54 -1.20 3.12
N THR A 194 -16.59 -0.49 3.48
CA THR A 194 -17.27 -0.55 4.79
C THR A 194 -18.63 -1.24 4.66
N PRO A 195 -19.19 -1.84 5.74
CA PRO A 195 -20.59 -2.28 5.76
C PRO A 195 -21.53 -1.17 5.27
N ARG A 196 -22.66 -1.56 4.67
CA ARG A 196 -23.62 -0.61 4.06
C ARG A 196 -24.20 0.41 5.04
N ASP A 197 -24.28 0.04 6.33
CA ASP A 197 -24.74 0.91 7.40
C ASP A 197 -23.68 1.87 7.95
N THR A 198 -22.47 1.82 7.40
CA THR A 198 -21.29 2.54 7.89
C THR A 198 -20.64 3.31 6.74
N TYR A 199 -20.60 4.63 6.81
CA TYR A 199 -19.94 5.44 5.78
C TYR A 199 -18.40 5.31 5.84
N SER A 200 -17.82 5.48 7.03
CA SER A 200 -16.36 5.39 7.25
C SER A 200 -16.06 4.80 8.61
N ARG A 201 -14.81 4.40 8.81
CA ARG A 201 -14.29 3.94 10.10
C ARG A 201 -13.30 4.95 10.68
N PRO A 202 -13.08 4.97 12.01
CA PRO A 202 -11.97 5.70 12.62
C PRO A 202 -10.62 5.33 11.99
N PRO A 203 -9.56 6.15 12.18
CA PRO A 203 -8.26 5.91 11.55
C PRO A 203 -7.65 4.54 11.84
N PHE A 204 -7.86 4.02 13.06
CA PHE A 204 -7.30 2.77 13.56
C PHE A 204 -8.42 1.79 13.96
N ALA A 205 -9.07 1.18 12.97
CA ALA A 205 -10.28 0.37 13.24
C ALA A 205 -10.38 -0.92 12.41
N SER A 206 -9.29 -1.38 11.79
CA SER A 206 -9.24 -2.67 11.09
C SER A 206 -8.35 -3.69 11.80
N ASP A 207 -8.41 -4.94 11.38
CA ASP A 207 -7.51 -6.01 11.83
C ASP A 207 -6.24 -6.13 10.95
N GLY A 208 -5.93 -5.07 10.19
CA GLY A 208 -4.75 -4.94 9.34
C GLY A 208 -5.04 -4.56 7.89
N CYS A 209 -6.28 -4.65 7.42
CA CYS A 209 -6.69 -4.19 6.10
C CYS A 209 -6.67 -2.66 6.01
N VAL A 210 -6.61 -2.15 4.78
CA VAL A 210 -6.82 -0.74 4.45
C VAL A 210 -8.27 -0.57 4.02
N VAL A 211 -9.06 0.21 4.78
CA VAL A 211 -10.51 0.33 4.61
C VAL A 211 -10.88 1.71 4.10
N LEU A 212 -11.60 1.75 3.00
CA LEU A 212 -12.13 2.97 2.36
C LEU A 212 -13.64 3.10 2.58
N ALA A 213 -14.19 4.28 2.42
CA ALA A 213 -15.63 4.41 2.22
C ALA A 213 -16.03 3.73 0.90
N ASN A 214 -17.23 3.14 0.84
CA ASN A 214 -17.67 2.37 -0.34
C ASN A 214 -17.56 3.15 -1.65
N ARG A 215 -18.00 4.42 -1.65
CA ARG A 215 -17.92 5.28 -2.84
C ARG A 215 -16.47 5.57 -3.27
N GLU A 216 -15.56 5.73 -2.32
CA GLU A 216 -14.13 5.93 -2.60
C GLU A 216 -13.51 4.64 -3.16
N LEU A 217 -13.92 3.47 -2.66
CA LEU A 217 -13.51 2.18 -3.21
C LEU A 217 -14.05 1.95 -4.63
N GLU A 218 -15.28 2.35 -4.91
CA GLU A 218 -15.90 2.27 -6.24
C GLU A 218 -15.17 3.17 -7.25
N ASP A 219 -14.84 4.42 -6.84
CA ASP A 219 -14.02 5.32 -7.67
C ASP A 219 -12.63 4.73 -7.90
N LEU A 220 -11.99 4.18 -6.87
CA LEU A 220 -10.72 3.47 -7.02
C LEU A 220 -10.85 2.28 -7.99
N ALA A 221 -11.89 1.47 -7.83
CA ALA A 221 -12.14 0.31 -8.69
C ALA A 221 -12.29 0.68 -10.17
N SER A 222 -12.97 1.79 -10.45
CA SER A 222 -13.18 2.29 -11.82
C SER A 222 -11.86 2.72 -12.49
N ARG A 223 -10.85 3.12 -11.71
CA ARG A 223 -9.53 3.53 -12.21
C ARG A 223 -8.62 2.33 -12.48
N LEU A 224 -8.68 1.31 -11.61
CA LEU A 224 -7.71 0.20 -11.65
C LEU A 224 -7.99 -0.86 -12.72
N ASP A 225 -9.18 -0.90 -13.32
CA ASP A 225 -9.59 -1.84 -14.39
C ASP A 225 -9.25 -3.33 -14.09
N GLY A 226 -9.19 -3.70 -12.81
CA GLY A 226 -8.85 -5.06 -12.36
C GLY A 226 -7.39 -5.47 -12.57
N ALA A 227 -6.51 -4.56 -13.00
CA ALA A 227 -5.09 -4.82 -13.18
C ALA A 227 -4.37 -5.10 -11.85
N SER A 228 -3.23 -5.77 -11.93
CA SER A 228 -2.28 -5.83 -10.83
C SER A 228 -1.58 -4.47 -10.74
N VAL A 229 -1.69 -3.80 -9.60
CA VAL A 229 -1.18 -2.45 -9.39
C VAL A 229 -0.22 -2.46 -8.20
N PRO A 230 0.97 -1.85 -8.31
CA PRO A 230 1.87 -1.71 -7.17
C PRO A 230 1.24 -0.84 -6.08
N VAL A 231 1.43 -1.26 -4.83
CA VAL A 231 0.90 -0.63 -3.62
C VAL A 231 2.03 -0.44 -2.62
N ILE A 232 2.41 0.80 -2.40
CA ILE A 232 3.35 1.18 -1.34
C ILE A 232 2.55 1.40 -0.06
N ILE A 233 2.91 0.73 1.03
CA ILE A 233 2.38 1.02 2.36
C ILE A 233 3.54 1.46 3.24
N ALA A 234 3.54 2.71 3.67
CA ALA A 234 4.59 3.32 4.47
C ALA A 234 4.05 3.85 5.81
N PRO A 235 4.89 3.88 6.86
CA PRO A 235 4.54 4.52 8.12
C PRO A 235 4.21 6.00 7.93
N LYS A 236 4.99 6.68 7.09
CA LYS A 236 4.85 8.07 6.68
C LYS A 236 5.46 8.22 5.29
N ILE A 237 4.87 9.05 4.46
CA ILE A 237 5.42 9.40 3.15
C ILE A 237 6.17 10.71 3.22
N ASP A 238 7.43 10.68 2.82
CA ASP A 238 8.23 11.87 2.56
C ASP A 238 8.09 12.23 1.07
N TRP A 239 7.80 13.51 0.83
CA TRP A 239 7.52 14.02 -0.52
C TRP A 239 8.76 14.68 -1.09
N VAL A 240 9.09 14.32 -2.34
CA VAL A 240 10.27 14.83 -3.05
C VAL A 240 9.92 15.33 -4.43
N LEU A 241 10.74 16.20 -4.97
CA LEU A 241 10.62 16.63 -6.35
C LEU A 241 11.04 15.51 -7.32
N PRO A 242 10.48 15.45 -8.54
CA PRO A 242 10.79 14.42 -9.53
C PRO A 242 12.30 14.29 -9.84
N GLU A 243 13.02 15.40 -9.83
CA GLU A 243 14.47 15.44 -10.11
C GLU A 243 15.28 14.69 -9.04
N GLN A 244 14.83 14.72 -7.79
CA GLN A 244 15.45 13.99 -6.70
C GLN A 244 15.24 12.47 -6.83
N SER A 245 14.04 12.04 -7.26
CA SER A 245 13.77 10.64 -7.60
C SER A 245 14.62 10.17 -8.77
N ALA A 246 14.71 10.96 -9.85
CA ALA A 246 15.51 10.66 -11.02
C ALA A 246 17.00 10.53 -10.69
N SER A 247 17.55 11.39 -9.82
CA SER A 247 18.95 11.33 -9.38
C SER A 247 19.26 10.00 -8.65
N ARG A 248 18.36 9.52 -7.82
CA ARG A 248 18.51 8.22 -7.11
C ARG A 248 18.39 7.06 -8.08
N ALA A 249 17.40 7.08 -8.96
CA ALA A 249 17.23 6.09 -10.00
C ALA A 249 18.50 5.95 -10.83
N ALA A 250 19.14 7.06 -11.24
CA ALA A 250 20.39 7.07 -12.01
C ALA A 250 21.55 6.38 -11.25
N GLY A 251 21.64 6.58 -9.93
CA GLY A 251 22.63 5.88 -9.09
C GLY A 251 22.44 4.37 -9.10
N PHE A 252 21.20 3.92 -8.93
CA PHE A 252 20.85 2.52 -8.95
C PHE A 252 20.97 1.89 -10.35
N HIS A 253 20.61 2.61 -11.40
CA HIS A 253 20.74 2.13 -12.79
C HIS A 253 22.17 1.74 -13.15
N ARG A 254 23.18 2.47 -12.65
CA ARG A 254 24.58 2.09 -12.88
C ARG A 254 24.91 0.73 -12.26
N ALA A 255 24.41 0.44 -11.08
CA ALA A 255 24.60 -0.86 -10.43
C ALA A 255 23.91 -1.99 -11.20
N LEU A 256 22.65 -1.78 -11.60
CA LEU A 256 21.87 -2.74 -12.38
C LEU A 256 22.51 -3.00 -13.75
N GLU A 257 22.99 -1.97 -14.43
CA GLU A 257 23.68 -2.09 -15.73
C GLU A 257 25.02 -2.80 -15.58
N SER A 258 25.80 -2.49 -14.54
CA SER A 258 27.05 -3.22 -14.25
C SER A 258 26.79 -4.72 -14.02
N TRP A 259 25.76 -5.06 -13.25
CA TRP A 259 25.33 -6.47 -13.07
C TRP A 259 24.97 -7.14 -14.41
N ARG A 260 24.22 -6.44 -15.28
CA ARG A 260 23.82 -6.96 -16.58
C ARG A 260 25.01 -7.24 -17.47
N VAL A 261 25.94 -6.26 -17.57
CA VAL A 261 27.17 -6.39 -18.38
C VAL A 261 28.08 -7.49 -17.88
N ASP A 262 28.27 -7.59 -16.55
CA ASP A 262 29.08 -8.64 -15.95
C ASP A 262 28.44 -10.03 -16.15
N TRP A 263 27.13 -10.14 -16.19
CA TRP A 263 26.45 -11.39 -16.56
C TRP A 263 26.69 -11.77 -18.03
N GLU A 264 26.60 -10.81 -18.96
CA GLU A 264 26.88 -11.04 -20.38
C GLU A 264 28.34 -11.35 -20.68
N SER A 265 29.27 -10.90 -19.85
CA SER A 265 30.71 -11.21 -19.98
C SER A 265 31.03 -12.69 -19.80
N ARG A 266 30.14 -13.47 -19.19
CA ARG A 266 30.33 -14.89 -18.79
C ARG A 266 31.39 -15.09 -17.70
N ASP A 267 32.04 -14.01 -17.22
CA ASP A 267 32.91 -14.06 -16.06
C ASP A 267 32.04 -14.21 -14.80
N THR A 268 31.91 -15.46 -14.35
CA THR A 268 31.03 -15.79 -13.22
C THR A 268 31.50 -15.13 -11.93
N GLU A 269 32.80 -14.91 -11.75
CA GLU A 269 33.33 -14.24 -10.55
C GLU A 269 32.98 -12.75 -10.54
N ARG A 270 33.09 -12.08 -11.70
CA ARG A 270 32.65 -10.69 -11.84
C ARG A 270 31.15 -10.55 -11.60
N TYR A 271 30.37 -11.43 -12.19
CA TYR A 271 28.92 -11.48 -12.00
C TYR A 271 28.53 -11.69 -10.52
N LEU A 272 29.21 -12.57 -9.81
CA LEU A 272 28.90 -12.90 -8.41
C LEU A 272 29.27 -11.79 -7.42
N ARG A 273 30.12 -10.84 -7.78
CA ARG A 273 30.42 -9.66 -6.94
C ARG A 273 29.20 -8.77 -6.69
N HIS A 274 28.19 -8.86 -7.56
CA HIS A 274 26.92 -8.15 -7.37
C HIS A 274 25.99 -8.81 -6.35
N TYR A 275 26.34 -9.95 -5.79
CA TYR A 275 25.51 -10.69 -4.85
C TYR A 275 26.11 -10.61 -3.44
N ALA A 276 25.26 -10.27 -2.47
CA ALA A 276 25.64 -10.19 -1.07
C ALA A 276 25.89 -11.59 -0.47
N SER A 277 26.67 -11.66 0.60
CA SER A 277 26.95 -12.93 1.30
C SER A 277 25.68 -13.62 1.81
N GLU A 278 24.65 -12.85 2.20
CA GLU A 278 23.33 -13.34 2.65
C GLU A 278 22.35 -13.63 1.50
N PHE A 279 22.82 -13.62 0.25
CA PHE A 279 21.96 -13.89 -0.90
C PHE A 279 21.24 -15.24 -0.78
N GLN A 280 19.97 -15.24 -1.15
CA GLN A 280 19.15 -16.45 -1.23
C GLN A 280 18.18 -16.36 -2.40
N THR A 281 17.94 -17.47 -3.09
CA THR A 281 16.95 -17.62 -4.16
C THR A 281 16.41 -19.05 -4.19
N GLN A 282 15.09 -19.22 -4.16
CA GLN A 282 14.44 -20.52 -4.36
C GLN A 282 15.12 -21.69 -3.62
N GLY A 283 15.50 -21.49 -2.35
CA GLY A 283 16.16 -22.49 -1.51
C GLY A 283 17.68 -22.66 -1.75
N LYS A 284 18.30 -21.80 -2.58
CA LYS A 284 19.75 -21.76 -2.79
C LYS A 284 20.35 -20.55 -2.09
N ASP A 285 21.44 -20.76 -1.38
CA ASP A 285 22.32 -19.69 -0.91
C ASP A 285 23.32 -19.24 -1.98
N LEU A 286 24.21 -18.32 -1.65
CA LEU A 286 25.21 -17.80 -2.58
C LEU A 286 26.16 -18.93 -3.09
N ALA A 287 26.55 -19.88 -2.25
CA ALA A 287 27.44 -20.95 -2.63
C ALA A 287 26.81 -21.89 -3.66
N ALA A 288 25.58 -22.33 -3.39
CA ALA A 288 24.80 -23.15 -4.33
C ALA A 288 24.46 -22.40 -5.62
N TRP A 289 24.26 -21.07 -5.53
CA TRP A 289 24.03 -20.22 -6.69
C TRP A 289 25.29 -20.10 -7.55
N ARG A 290 26.46 -19.90 -6.93
CA ARG A 290 27.77 -19.87 -7.61
C ARG A 290 28.01 -21.16 -8.39
N GLU A 291 27.86 -22.32 -7.75
CA GLU A 291 28.04 -23.64 -8.39
C GLU A 291 27.08 -23.76 -9.59
N HIS A 292 25.81 -23.42 -9.40
CA HIS A 292 24.83 -23.44 -10.47
C HIS A 292 25.27 -22.56 -11.65
N LYS A 293 25.70 -21.31 -11.39
CA LYS A 293 26.11 -20.37 -12.44
C LYS A 293 27.40 -20.80 -13.16
N LEU A 294 28.38 -21.35 -12.45
CA LEU A 294 29.57 -21.93 -13.07
C LEU A 294 29.16 -23.04 -14.04
N ASN A 295 28.31 -23.97 -13.61
CA ASN A 295 27.86 -25.08 -14.43
C ASN A 295 27.07 -24.65 -15.68
N VAL A 296 26.13 -23.71 -15.53
CA VAL A 296 25.32 -23.26 -16.67
C VAL A 296 26.05 -22.32 -17.62
N ASN A 297 27.06 -21.58 -17.15
CA ASN A 297 27.81 -20.63 -18.00
C ASN A 297 28.98 -21.31 -18.75
N ALA A 298 29.58 -22.36 -18.19
CA ALA A 298 30.73 -23.03 -18.75
C ALA A 298 30.57 -23.49 -20.21
N LEU A 299 29.33 -23.84 -20.58
CA LEU A 299 29.02 -24.42 -21.89
C LEU A 299 28.41 -23.38 -22.88
N LYS A 300 28.36 -22.11 -22.51
CA LYS A 300 27.74 -21.04 -23.34
C LYS A 300 28.82 -20.28 -24.08
N THR A 301 28.57 -19.99 -25.35
CA THR A 301 29.45 -19.18 -26.19
C THR A 301 29.12 -17.68 -26.08
N PHE A 302 27.85 -17.35 -25.79
CA PHE A 302 27.41 -15.99 -25.52
C PHE A 302 26.23 -15.98 -24.53
N ILE A 303 26.04 -14.86 -23.86
CA ILE A 303 24.86 -14.50 -23.09
C ILE A 303 24.45 -13.09 -23.47
N ARG A 304 23.16 -12.86 -23.69
CA ARG A 304 22.53 -11.55 -23.87
C ARG A 304 21.39 -11.40 -22.89
N VAL A 305 21.29 -10.25 -22.25
CA VAL A 305 20.28 -9.94 -21.26
C VAL A 305 19.64 -8.59 -21.57
N GLY A 306 18.39 -8.62 -22.00
CA GLY A 306 17.55 -7.43 -22.12
C GLY A 306 16.82 -7.16 -20.82
N ILE A 307 16.69 -5.89 -20.44
CA ILE A 307 15.89 -5.43 -19.30
C ILE A 307 14.91 -4.39 -19.83
N THR A 308 13.63 -4.67 -19.69
CA THR A 308 12.54 -3.77 -20.08
C THR A 308 11.52 -3.65 -18.94
N ASN A 309 10.61 -2.70 -19.02
CA ASN A 309 9.52 -2.52 -18.06
C ASN A 309 9.99 -2.43 -16.60
N LEU A 310 11.05 -1.65 -16.38
CA LEU A 310 11.73 -1.50 -15.10
C LEU A 310 10.92 -0.62 -14.14
N SER A 311 10.62 -1.14 -12.94
CA SER A 311 10.18 -0.38 -11.78
C SER A 311 11.19 -0.51 -10.65
N VAL A 312 11.50 0.59 -9.99
CA VAL A 312 12.47 0.66 -8.88
C VAL A 312 11.84 1.41 -7.72
N PHE A 313 11.78 0.75 -6.58
CA PHE A 313 11.24 1.32 -5.35
C PHE A 313 12.24 1.19 -4.21
N GLN A 314 12.38 2.24 -3.41
CA GLN A 314 12.97 2.10 -2.09
C GLN A 314 11.99 1.41 -1.15
N TYR A 315 12.45 0.46 -0.35
CA TYR A 315 11.58 -0.25 0.58
C TYR A 315 11.19 0.68 1.75
N PRO A 316 9.89 0.87 2.03
CA PRO A 316 9.44 1.76 3.10
C PRO A 316 10.04 1.37 4.46
N GLY A 317 10.57 2.37 5.17
CA GLY A 317 11.20 2.16 6.48
C GLY A 317 12.59 1.53 6.45
N ASN A 318 13.19 1.31 5.25
CA ASN A 318 14.56 0.81 5.11
C ASN A 318 15.27 1.55 3.95
N GLN A 319 16.15 2.50 4.31
CA GLN A 319 16.84 3.35 3.33
C GLN A 319 17.91 2.61 2.51
N ASP A 320 18.38 1.47 2.99
CA ASP A 320 19.41 0.67 2.33
C ASP A 320 18.85 -0.48 1.49
N LEU A 321 17.53 -0.55 1.32
CA LEU A 321 16.85 -1.64 0.62
C LEU A 321 16.05 -1.11 -0.56
N ALA A 322 16.32 -1.62 -1.77
CA ALA A 322 15.55 -1.37 -2.97
C ALA A 322 14.87 -2.65 -3.48
N VAL A 323 13.66 -2.50 -4.01
CA VAL A 323 12.90 -3.53 -4.72
C VAL A 323 12.84 -3.18 -6.18
N VAL A 324 13.17 -4.11 -7.02
CA VAL A 324 13.24 -3.92 -8.47
C VAL A 324 12.43 -4.99 -9.17
N THR A 325 11.56 -4.58 -10.07
CA THR A 325 10.85 -5.50 -10.95
C THR A 325 11.09 -5.12 -12.40
N PHE A 326 11.31 -6.09 -13.26
CA PHE A 326 11.54 -5.87 -14.69
C PHE A 326 11.21 -7.13 -15.50
N ASP A 327 10.99 -6.92 -16.79
CA ASP A 327 10.90 -8.03 -17.73
C ASP A 327 12.31 -8.31 -18.25
N GLN A 328 12.80 -9.54 -17.99
CA GLN A 328 14.08 -10.02 -18.44
C GLN A 328 13.90 -10.81 -19.73
N GLU A 329 14.62 -10.40 -20.77
CA GLU A 329 14.85 -11.19 -21.99
C GLU A 329 16.22 -11.83 -21.90
N TYR A 330 16.27 -13.16 -21.86
CA TYR A 330 17.51 -13.88 -21.80
C TYR A 330 17.73 -14.67 -23.09
N GLN A 331 18.92 -14.56 -23.70
CA GLN A 331 19.32 -15.30 -24.86
C GLN A 331 20.73 -15.85 -24.72
N SER A 332 20.94 -17.11 -25.09
CA SER A 332 22.22 -17.76 -25.25
C SER A 332 22.15 -18.74 -26.42
N ASP A 333 23.27 -19.37 -26.79
CA ASP A 333 23.33 -20.46 -27.78
C ASP A 333 22.48 -21.69 -27.42
N ARG A 334 22.01 -21.80 -26.16
CA ARG A 334 21.28 -22.97 -25.64
C ARG A 334 19.88 -22.69 -25.14
N LEU A 335 19.55 -21.43 -24.85
CA LEU A 335 18.29 -21.05 -24.22
C LEU A 335 17.92 -19.63 -24.59
N ALA A 336 16.66 -19.44 -24.97
CA ALA A 336 16.01 -18.13 -25.01
C ALA A 336 14.74 -18.18 -24.18
N ASN A 337 14.56 -17.22 -23.27
CA ASN A 337 13.35 -17.10 -22.47
C ASN A 337 13.07 -15.64 -22.08
N GLN A 338 11.83 -15.39 -21.73
CA GLN A 338 11.37 -14.13 -21.11
C GLN A 338 10.74 -14.45 -19.76
N MET A 339 10.98 -13.60 -18.78
CA MET A 339 10.34 -13.71 -17.49
C MET A 339 10.26 -12.36 -16.78
N ARG A 340 9.21 -12.12 -16.04
CA ARG A 340 9.16 -10.99 -15.10
C ARG A 340 9.93 -11.38 -13.85
N LYS A 341 10.94 -10.58 -13.51
CA LYS A 341 11.86 -10.81 -12.39
C LYS A 341 11.63 -9.79 -11.29
N GLU A 342 11.79 -10.22 -10.05
CA GLU A 342 11.89 -9.38 -8.87
C GLU A 342 13.25 -9.58 -8.23
N GLN A 343 13.91 -8.48 -7.86
CA GLN A 343 15.16 -8.48 -7.10
C GLN A 343 15.04 -7.56 -5.90
N TYR A 344 15.67 -7.97 -4.79
CA TYR A 344 15.93 -7.10 -3.64
C TYR A 344 17.43 -6.79 -3.61
N TRP A 345 17.73 -5.50 -3.56
CA TRP A 345 19.10 -4.99 -3.51
C TRP A 345 19.31 -4.28 -2.18
N ARG A 346 20.44 -4.55 -1.54
CA ARG A 346 20.87 -3.86 -0.33
C ARG A 346 22.11 -3.03 -0.62
N GLN A 347 22.14 -1.81 -0.08
CA GLN A 347 23.32 -0.96 -0.11
C GLN A 347 24.17 -1.19 1.13
N VAL A 348 25.44 -1.60 0.95
CA VAL A 348 26.42 -1.78 2.00
C VAL A 348 27.64 -0.95 1.61
N ASP A 349 28.08 -0.05 2.49
CA ASP A 349 29.20 0.87 2.24
C ASP A 349 29.11 1.61 0.88
N GLY A 350 27.92 2.01 0.50
CA GLY A 350 27.64 2.72 -0.74
C GLY A 350 27.54 1.81 -1.99
N VAL A 351 27.72 0.49 -1.86
CA VAL A 351 27.66 -0.48 -2.96
C VAL A 351 26.35 -1.25 -2.92
N TRP A 352 25.62 -1.26 -4.03
CA TRP A 352 24.41 -2.05 -4.19
C TRP A 352 24.73 -3.52 -4.48
N GLN A 353 24.16 -4.44 -3.69
CA GLN A 353 24.29 -5.88 -3.86
C GLN A 353 22.92 -6.56 -3.79
N ILE A 354 22.76 -7.61 -4.60
CA ILE A 354 21.55 -8.43 -4.67
C ILE A 354 21.53 -9.37 -3.47
N ILE A 355 20.45 -9.28 -2.68
CA ILE A 355 20.18 -10.20 -1.55
C ILE A 355 19.12 -11.24 -1.88
N TYR A 356 18.35 -11.02 -2.94
CA TYR A 356 17.36 -11.96 -3.46
C TYR A 356 17.12 -11.71 -4.94
N GLU A 357 16.90 -12.77 -5.71
CA GLU A 357 16.28 -12.71 -7.03
C GLU A 357 15.37 -13.91 -7.27
N GLY A 358 14.26 -13.65 -7.96
CA GLY A 358 13.29 -14.67 -8.30
C GLY A 358 12.29 -14.21 -9.34
N PRO A 359 11.35 -15.05 -9.75
CA PRO A 359 10.23 -14.61 -10.54
C PRO A 359 9.40 -13.62 -9.72
N ALA A 360 9.03 -12.49 -10.33
CA ALA A 360 8.05 -11.61 -9.73
C ALA A 360 6.74 -12.40 -9.52
N ALA A 361 6.10 -12.20 -8.37
CA ALA A 361 4.81 -12.85 -8.12
C ALA A 361 3.86 -12.51 -9.27
N ALA A 362 3.46 -13.52 -10.04
CA ALA A 362 2.41 -13.33 -11.01
C ALA A 362 1.16 -12.79 -10.30
N PRO A 363 0.42 -11.84 -10.87
CA PRO A 363 -0.85 -11.43 -10.30
C PRO A 363 -1.70 -12.70 -10.16
N ARG A 364 -1.96 -13.11 -8.90
CA ARG A 364 -2.86 -14.21 -8.63
C ARG A 364 -4.24 -13.72 -9.05
N THR A 365 -4.72 -14.19 -10.19
CA THR A 365 -6.11 -13.97 -10.59
C THR A 365 -7.01 -14.45 -9.44
N ALA A 366 -8.00 -13.67 -9.07
CA ALA A 366 -8.91 -13.92 -7.93
C ALA A 366 -9.58 -15.31 -7.93
N VAL A 367 -9.48 -16.06 -9.03
CA VAL A 367 -9.99 -17.42 -9.24
C VAL A 367 -9.20 -18.48 -8.43
N ALA A 368 -7.97 -18.21 -8.03
CA ALA A 368 -7.11 -19.20 -7.33
C ALA A 368 -7.21 -19.17 -5.80
N MET A 369 -7.98 -18.23 -5.20
CA MET A 369 -8.30 -18.32 -3.78
C MET A 369 -9.42 -19.35 -3.60
N SER A 370 -9.06 -20.56 -3.13
CA SER A 370 -10.01 -21.61 -2.84
C SER A 370 -11.11 -21.08 -1.90
N GLN A 371 -12.36 -21.43 -2.15
CA GLN A 371 -13.52 -21.06 -1.32
C GLN A 371 -13.31 -21.30 0.20
N GLY A 372 -12.42 -22.21 0.56
CA GLY A 372 -12.04 -22.50 1.94
C GLY A 372 -11.29 -21.38 2.67
N SER A 373 -10.53 -20.52 1.97
CA SER A 373 -9.80 -19.41 2.60
C SER A 373 -10.70 -18.21 2.90
N ILE A 374 -11.68 -17.93 2.04
CA ILE A 374 -12.63 -16.83 2.23
C ILE A 374 -13.57 -17.13 3.42
N ILE A 375 -14.04 -18.38 3.55
CA ILE A 375 -14.93 -18.82 4.65
C ILE A 375 -14.20 -18.79 6.00
N LYS A 376 -12.91 -19.15 6.06
CA LYS A 376 -12.13 -19.13 7.31
C LYS A 376 -11.89 -17.72 7.86
N VAL A 377 -11.70 -16.71 6.99
CA VAL A 377 -11.53 -15.31 7.41
C VAL A 377 -12.84 -14.75 7.97
N ALA A 378 -13.97 -15.01 7.31
CA ALA A 378 -15.29 -14.57 7.76
C ALA A 378 -15.70 -15.24 9.09
N ALA A 379 -15.42 -16.53 9.28
CA ALA A 379 -15.78 -17.27 10.49
C ALA A 379 -14.98 -16.84 11.74
N LYS A 380 -13.73 -16.36 11.58
CA LYS A 380 -12.91 -15.84 12.70
C LYS A 380 -13.39 -14.47 13.19
N SER A 381 -13.92 -13.60 12.30
CA SER A 381 -14.39 -12.28 12.70
C SER A 381 -15.74 -12.30 13.44
N SER A 382 -16.60 -13.30 13.19
CA SER A 382 -17.92 -13.42 13.81
C SER A 382 -17.91 -14.06 15.22
N ARG A 383 -16.80 -14.65 15.67
CA ARG A 383 -16.73 -15.37 16.97
C ARG A 383 -16.27 -14.55 18.17
N LYS A 384 -16.04 -13.24 18.05
CA LYS A 384 -15.65 -12.38 19.17
C LYS A 384 -16.69 -11.29 19.48
N SER A 385 -17.93 -11.69 19.76
CA SER A 385 -18.82 -10.88 20.59
C SER A 385 -18.62 -11.28 22.05
N PRO A 386 -18.37 -10.38 23.00
CA PRO A 386 -18.24 -10.72 24.39
C PRO A 386 -19.60 -11.18 24.93
N LYS A 387 -19.65 -12.38 25.51
CA LYS A 387 -20.78 -12.81 26.32
C LYS A 387 -20.94 -11.84 27.49
N ILE A 388 -21.98 -11.04 27.47
CA ILE A 388 -22.45 -10.31 28.67
C ILE A 388 -22.93 -11.36 29.64
N ARG A 389 -22.18 -11.57 30.73
CA ARG A 389 -22.68 -12.29 31.91
C ARG A 389 -23.73 -11.40 32.57
N ARG A 390 -24.99 -11.86 32.59
CA ARG A 390 -25.99 -11.38 33.52
C ARG A 390 -25.70 -12.06 34.87
N SER A 391 -25.42 -11.29 35.87
CA SER A 391 -25.62 -11.57 37.28
C SER A 391 -26.73 -10.70 37.81
#